data_a48cd8304e7c8e500a1b4b15ecc694eb
#
_entry.id   a48cd8304e7c8e500a1b4b15ecc694eb
#
_cell.length_a   1.000
_cell.length_b   1.000
_cell.length_c   1.000
_cell.angle_alpha   90.00
_cell.angle_beta   90.00
_cell.angle_gamma   90.00
#
_symmetry.space_group_name_H-M   'P 1'
#
loop_
_entity.id
_entity.type
_entity.pdbx_description
1 polymer ?
#
loop_
_entity_poly.entity_id
_entity_poly.type
_entity_poly.pdbx_seq_one_letter_code
_entity_poly.pdbx_strand_id
1 'polypeptide(L)'
;RKITFQGSAERNEEGLIRVKNYQFARRALFGGDIGFFESYADGDWDTPNLADCLYIFARNADFVPDAFRGLPFIDLINNMRRAWNKNTKSGSRRNIMAHYDLGNSFYEKWLDSTMTYSSARFAPSACELSDAQINKYRSLAALIDLKPGERLLEIGSGWGGFAEFAAKEIGAKVTALTISPAQYEYARARIFKAGLNDKVEFRLQDYRDIDQTFDKVASIEMFEAVGKEYWTTFFHKVRGALNPGGLAGLQIITIADRFFERYAKSTDFIQRYVFPGGVLPSNQILNRLMDKAGLSLKGATEFGQDYARTLHEWGGRFVAAWDDIRQLGFDDRFEKLWRFYLAYCEAGFKAGTTNVRQIAAQRA
;
A
#
# COMPACT_ATOMS: atom_id res chain seq x y z
N ARG A 1 -16.37 3.23 -34.82
CA ARG A 1 -17.16 4.44 -34.53
C ARG A 1 -16.55 5.13 -33.31
N LYS A 2 -16.26 6.44 -33.37
CA LYS A 2 -15.84 7.23 -32.23
C LYS A 2 -17.10 7.79 -31.52
N ILE A 3 -17.21 7.59 -30.21
CA ILE A 3 -18.25 8.20 -29.37
C ILE A 3 -17.50 9.06 -28.36
N THR A 4 -17.90 10.32 -28.22
CA THR A 4 -17.32 11.27 -27.27
C THR A 4 -18.37 11.61 -26.25
N PHE A 5 -18.04 11.50 -24.96
CA PHE A 5 -18.83 11.98 -23.85
C PHE A 5 -18.12 13.22 -23.30
N GLN A 6 -18.81 14.35 -23.30
CA GLN A 6 -18.28 15.60 -22.77
C GLN A 6 -18.81 15.80 -21.35
N GLY A 7 -17.89 15.93 -20.39
CA GLY A 7 -18.22 16.27 -19.02
C GLY A 7 -18.42 17.78 -18.83
N SER A 8 -18.94 18.16 -17.67
CA SER A 8 -19.13 19.58 -17.28
C SER A 8 -17.88 20.21 -16.66
N ALA A 9 -16.74 19.53 -16.64
CA ALA A 9 -15.56 20.00 -15.94
C ALA A 9 -14.82 21.09 -16.71
N GLU A 10 -14.36 22.10 -15.97
CA GLU A 10 -13.52 23.20 -16.47
C GLU A 10 -12.08 22.77 -16.85
N ARG A 11 -11.73 21.50 -16.68
CA ARG A 11 -10.40 20.93 -16.97
C ARG A 11 -10.47 20.01 -18.17
N ASN A 12 -9.51 20.15 -19.10
CA ASN A 12 -9.32 19.29 -20.27
C ASN A 12 -8.71 17.93 -19.87
N GLU A 13 -9.42 17.15 -19.06
CA GLU A 13 -9.00 15.78 -18.71
C GLU A 13 -9.70 14.82 -19.67
N GLU A 14 -8.91 14.07 -20.44
CA GLU A 14 -9.43 13.12 -21.43
C GLU A 14 -9.04 11.69 -21.07
N GLY A 15 -10.01 10.78 -21.09
CA GLY A 15 -9.81 9.34 -21.05
C GLY A 15 -10.27 8.70 -22.35
N LEU A 16 -9.39 7.94 -23.00
CA LEU A 16 -9.71 7.25 -24.24
C LEU A 16 -9.77 5.73 -23.99
N ILE A 17 -10.87 5.09 -24.40
CA ILE A 17 -11.02 3.63 -24.44
C ILE A 17 -11.21 3.18 -25.89
N ARG A 18 -10.35 2.27 -26.34
CA ARG A 18 -10.48 1.61 -27.64
C ARG A 18 -11.08 0.22 -27.44
N VAL A 19 -12.37 0.09 -27.67
CA VAL A 19 -13.09 -1.18 -27.55
C VAL A 19 -12.79 -2.03 -28.78
N LYS A 20 -12.23 -3.22 -28.57
CA LYS A 20 -11.93 -4.22 -29.62
C LYS A 20 -12.96 -5.34 -29.65
N ASN A 21 -13.54 -5.65 -28.47
CA ASN A 21 -14.57 -6.66 -28.32
C ASN A 21 -15.72 -6.13 -27.45
N TYR A 22 -16.95 -6.26 -27.90
CA TYR A 22 -18.13 -5.77 -27.18
C TYR A 22 -18.43 -6.55 -25.88
N GLN A 23 -17.80 -7.70 -25.64
CA GLN A 23 -17.84 -8.38 -24.33
C GLN A 23 -17.31 -7.52 -23.19
N PHE A 24 -16.46 -6.54 -23.48
CA PHE A 24 -16.02 -5.52 -22.55
C PHE A 24 -17.18 -4.92 -21.75
N ALA A 25 -18.23 -4.43 -22.44
CA ALA A 25 -19.36 -3.77 -21.79
C ALA A 25 -20.09 -4.73 -20.83
N ARG A 26 -20.29 -5.98 -21.25
CA ARG A 26 -20.90 -7.02 -20.40
C ARG A 26 -20.04 -7.32 -19.17
N ARG A 27 -18.73 -7.50 -19.35
CA ARG A 27 -17.80 -7.79 -18.25
C ARG A 27 -17.73 -6.65 -17.26
N ALA A 28 -17.62 -5.41 -17.73
CA ALA A 28 -17.60 -4.23 -16.88
C ALA A 28 -18.92 -4.06 -16.09
N LEU A 29 -20.07 -4.27 -16.75
CA LEU A 29 -21.38 -4.12 -16.12
C LEU A 29 -21.63 -5.18 -15.05
N PHE A 30 -21.31 -6.45 -15.31
CA PHE A 30 -21.63 -7.54 -14.39
C PHE A 30 -20.49 -7.85 -13.41
N GLY A 31 -19.25 -7.58 -13.77
CA GLY A 31 -18.07 -7.87 -12.96
C GLY A 31 -17.46 -6.67 -12.23
N GLY A 32 -18.02 -5.46 -12.43
CA GLY A 32 -17.47 -4.25 -11.81
C GLY A 32 -16.02 -3.99 -12.22
N ASP A 33 -15.21 -3.51 -11.29
CA ASP A 33 -13.77 -3.25 -11.49
C ASP A 33 -12.97 -4.52 -11.79
N ILE A 34 -13.35 -5.65 -11.23
CA ILE A 34 -12.76 -6.96 -11.53
C ILE A 34 -13.01 -7.32 -13.00
N GLY A 35 -14.26 -7.26 -13.46
CA GLY A 35 -14.60 -7.54 -14.86
C GLY A 35 -14.00 -6.54 -15.84
N PHE A 36 -13.84 -5.28 -15.41
CA PHE A 36 -13.16 -4.24 -16.16
C PHE A 36 -11.68 -4.58 -16.37
N PHE A 37 -10.99 -5.01 -15.31
CA PHE A 37 -9.60 -5.49 -15.40
C PHE A 37 -9.50 -6.74 -16.26
N GLU A 38 -10.33 -7.77 -16.03
CA GLU A 38 -10.28 -9.04 -16.77
C GLU A 38 -10.45 -8.81 -18.26
N SER A 39 -11.34 -7.89 -18.66
CA SER A 39 -11.54 -7.53 -20.07
C SER A 39 -10.32 -6.80 -20.67
N TYR A 40 -9.61 -5.98 -19.88
CA TYR A 40 -8.34 -5.38 -20.28
C TYR A 40 -7.24 -6.44 -20.45
N ALA A 41 -7.12 -7.34 -19.48
CA ALA A 41 -6.12 -8.41 -19.52
C ALA A 41 -6.30 -9.32 -20.74
N ASP A 42 -7.55 -9.62 -21.10
CA ASP A 42 -7.89 -10.45 -22.25
C ASP A 42 -7.86 -9.67 -23.59
N GLY A 43 -7.65 -8.35 -23.55
CA GLY A 43 -7.52 -7.52 -24.76
C GLY A 43 -8.83 -7.09 -25.41
N ASP A 44 -9.96 -7.16 -24.69
CA ASP A 44 -11.26 -6.68 -25.18
C ASP A 44 -11.27 -5.15 -25.39
N TRP A 45 -10.39 -4.44 -24.69
CA TRP A 45 -10.16 -3.01 -24.84
C TRP A 45 -8.72 -2.64 -24.54
N ASP A 46 -8.30 -1.47 -24.99
CA ASP A 46 -7.03 -0.82 -24.64
C ASP A 46 -7.18 0.70 -24.50
N THR A 47 -6.12 1.33 -24.03
CA THR A 47 -5.99 2.78 -23.91
C THR A 47 -4.54 3.21 -24.06
N PRO A 48 -4.25 4.39 -24.63
CA PRO A 48 -2.89 4.92 -24.69
C PRO A 48 -2.34 5.33 -23.33
N ASN A 49 -3.22 5.74 -22.40
CA ASN A 49 -2.87 6.11 -21.04
C ASN A 49 -3.86 5.49 -20.06
N LEU A 50 -3.41 4.46 -19.35
CA LEU A 50 -4.25 3.69 -18.45
C LEU A 50 -4.58 4.48 -17.18
N ALA A 51 -3.63 5.25 -16.63
CA ALA A 51 -3.83 6.03 -15.43
C ALA A 51 -4.86 7.15 -15.64
N ASP A 52 -4.78 7.89 -16.74
CA ASP A 52 -5.75 8.94 -17.05
C ASP A 52 -7.14 8.37 -17.34
N CYS A 53 -7.20 7.22 -18.05
CA CYS A 53 -8.46 6.51 -18.26
C CYS A 53 -9.13 6.13 -16.93
N LEU A 54 -8.39 5.50 -16.02
CA LEU A 54 -8.90 5.07 -14.71
C LEU A 54 -9.21 6.27 -13.79
N TYR A 55 -8.46 7.36 -13.91
CA TYR A 55 -8.70 8.59 -13.16
C TYR A 55 -10.07 9.19 -13.43
N ILE A 56 -10.54 9.17 -14.70
CA ILE A 56 -11.90 9.64 -15.03
C ILE A 56 -12.96 8.85 -14.24
N PHE A 57 -12.81 7.54 -14.12
CA PHE A 57 -13.72 6.72 -13.33
C PHE A 57 -13.61 6.99 -11.83
N ALA A 58 -12.37 7.08 -11.31
CA ALA A 58 -12.13 7.34 -9.88
C ALA A 58 -12.69 8.71 -9.46
N ARG A 59 -12.54 9.74 -10.31
CA ARG A 59 -13.08 11.09 -10.06
C ARG A 59 -14.59 11.13 -10.02
N ASN A 60 -15.23 10.28 -10.81
CA ASN A 60 -16.70 10.17 -10.89
C ASN A 60 -17.26 9.05 -10.01
N ALA A 61 -16.49 8.53 -9.04
CA ALA A 61 -16.89 7.39 -8.20
C ALA A 61 -18.18 7.64 -7.40
N ASP A 62 -18.49 8.89 -7.06
CA ASP A 62 -19.73 9.27 -6.38
C ASP A 62 -20.97 9.15 -7.29
N PHE A 63 -20.79 9.21 -8.61
CA PHE A 63 -21.87 9.19 -9.61
C PHE A 63 -22.01 7.84 -10.31
N VAL A 64 -21.09 6.89 -10.05
CA VAL A 64 -21.17 5.55 -10.66
C VAL A 64 -22.36 4.80 -10.05
N PRO A 65 -23.39 4.44 -10.87
CA PRO A 65 -24.53 3.70 -10.37
C PRO A 65 -24.14 2.37 -9.73
N ASP A 66 -24.92 1.90 -8.77
CA ASP A 66 -24.76 0.58 -8.15
C ASP A 66 -24.79 -0.57 -9.17
N ALA A 67 -25.47 -0.37 -10.31
CA ALA A 67 -25.51 -1.32 -11.41
C ALA A 67 -24.13 -1.65 -12.02
N PHE A 68 -23.14 -0.76 -11.93
CA PHE A 68 -21.77 -1.02 -12.43
C PHE A 68 -20.86 -1.73 -11.40
N ARG A 69 -21.40 -2.20 -10.29
CA ARG A 69 -20.66 -2.84 -9.18
C ARG A 69 -20.66 -4.36 -9.23
N GLY A 70 -21.21 -4.95 -10.30
CA GLY A 70 -21.37 -6.39 -10.43
C GLY A 70 -22.66 -6.94 -9.80
N LEU A 71 -22.91 -8.21 -10.05
CA LEU A 71 -24.10 -8.87 -9.52
C LEU A 71 -23.89 -9.29 -8.06
N PRO A 72 -24.92 -9.23 -7.18
CA PRO A 72 -24.82 -9.68 -5.78
C PRO A 72 -24.32 -11.11 -5.59
N PHE A 73 -24.54 -11.96 -6.57
CA PHE A 73 -24.05 -13.35 -6.56
C PHE A 73 -22.52 -13.43 -6.71
N ILE A 74 -21.92 -12.52 -7.47
CA ILE A 74 -20.46 -12.43 -7.62
C ILE A 74 -19.85 -11.97 -6.29
N ASP A 75 -20.50 -11.04 -5.60
CA ASP A 75 -20.09 -10.61 -4.26
C ASP A 75 -20.14 -11.76 -3.25
N LEU A 76 -21.13 -12.65 -3.34
CA LEU A 76 -21.20 -13.83 -2.47
C LEU A 76 -20.00 -14.76 -2.68
N ILE A 77 -19.63 -15.06 -3.92
CA ILE A 77 -18.46 -15.90 -4.25
C ILE A 77 -17.16 -15.20 -3.80
N ASN A 78 -17.02 -13.90 -4.02
CA ASN A 78 -15.89 -13.13 -3.60
C ASN A 78 -15.77 -13.07 -2.07
N ASN A 79 -16.89 -12.93 -1.36
CA ASN A 79 -16.93 -12.96 0.11
C ASN A 79 -16.57 -14.34 0.68
N MET A 80 -16.96 -15.44 0.03
CA MET A 80 -16.52 -16.80 0.42
C MET A 80 -15.01 -16.95 0.25
N ARG A 81 -14.43 -16.47 -0.87
CA ARG A 81 -12.97 -16.47 -1.08
C ARG A 81 -12.24 -15.56 -0.07
N ARG A 82 -12.81 -14.40 0.26
CA ARG A 82 -12.30 -13.52 1.32
C ARG A 82 -12.26 -14.21 2.67
N ALA A 83 -13.28 -15.04 3.00
CA ALA A 83 -13.28 -15.83 4.21
C ALA A 83 -12.15 -16.88 4.26
N TRP A 84 -11.69 -17.38 3.12
CA TRP A 84 -10.54 -18.30 3.02
C TRP A 84 -9.20 -17.59 3.15
N ASN A 85 -9.13 -16.32 2.76
CA ASN A 85 -7.91 -15.50 2.84
C ASN A 85 -7.79 -14.71 4.15
N LYS A 86 -8.44 -15.18 5.25
CA LYS A 86 -8.34 -14.55 6.56
C LYS A 86 -6.90 -14.43 7.03
N ASN A 87 -6.55 -13.27 7.60
CA ASN A 87 -5.22 -12.93 8.09
C ASN A 87 -4.93 -13.51 9.50
N THR A 88 -5.24 -14.80 9.73
CA THR A 88 -4.68 -15.55 10.86
C THR A 88 -3.15 -15.54 10.78
N LYS A 89 -2.41 -15.93 11.82
CA LYS A 89 -0.94 -15.97 11.76
C LYS A 89 -0.43 -16.75 10.55
N SER A 90 -0.99 -17.93 10.27
CA SER A 90 -0.67 -18.72 9.09
C SER A 90 -1.20 -18.12 7.79
N GLY A 91 -2.38 -17.50 7.82
CA GLY A 91 -2.99 -16.82 6.68
C GLY A 91 -2.22 -15.57 6.26
N SER A 92 -1.83 -14.71 7.21
CA SER A 92 -0.99 -13.53 6.95
C SER A 92 0.33 -13.93 6.31
N ARG A 93 1.00 -14.97 6.85
CA ARG A 93 2.25 -15.48 6.28
C ARG A 93 2.05 -15.96 4.85
N ARG A 94 1.00 -16.75 4.59
CA ARG A 94 0.67 -17.23 3.23
C ARG A 94 0.33 -16.10 2.26
N ASN A 95 -0.49 -15.12 2.68
CA ASN A 95 -0.89 -14.01 1.84
C ASN A 95 0.31 -13.09 1.49
N ILE A 96 1.18 -12.83 2.47
CA ILE A 96 2.41 -12.08 2.26
C ILE A 96 3.38 -12.87 1.38
N MET A 97 3.56 -14.16 1.61
CA MET A 97 4.39 -15.00 0.75
C MET A 97 3.87 -14.96 -0.70
N ALA A 98 2.56 -15.14 -0.93
CA ALA A 98 2.00 -15.10 -2.27
C ALA A 98 2.24 -13.76 -3.00
N HIS A 99 2.23 -12.63 -2.29
CA HIS A 99 2.53 -11.32 -2.87
C HIS A 99 4.04 -11.08 -3.07
N TYR A 100 4.88 -11.48 -2.10
CA TYR A 100 6.34 -11.29 -2.16
C TYR A 100 7.10 -12.47 -2.77
N ASP A 101 6.45 -13.60 -3.09
CA ASP A 101 7.02 -14.73 -3.87
C ASP A 101 7.33 -14.36 -5.33
N LEU A 102 6.99 -13.11 -5.75
CA LEU A 102 7.51 -12.54 -6.99
C LEU A 102 9.04 -12.40 -6.98
N GLY A 103 9.66 -12.50 -5.78
CA GLY A 103 11.11 -12.49 -5.57
C GLY A 103 11.71 -11.09 -5.50
N ASN A 104 12.83 -10.96 -4.75
CA ASN A 104 13.55 -9.68 -4.61
C ASN A 104 13.98 -9.14 -5.98
N SER A 105 14.44 -10.03 -6.87
CA SER A 105 14.89 -9.67 -8.22
C SER A 105 13.83 -8.99 -9.07
N PHE A 106 12.55 -9.31 -8.86
CA PHE A 106 11.44 -8.62 -9.51
C PHE A 106 11.32 -7.16 -9.02
N TYR A 107 11.33 -6.95 -7.70
CA TYR A 107 11.19 -5.61 -7.11
C TYR A 107 12.41 -4.72 -7.40
N GLU A 108 13.62 -5.28 -7.42
CA GLU A 108 14.86 -4.57 -7.75
C GLU A 108 14.86 -3.98 -9.16
N LYS A 109 14.07 -4.51 -10.09
CA LYS A 109 14.01 -4.01 -11.46
C LYS A 109 13.30 -2.66 -11.60
N TRP A 110 12.37 -2.34 -10.71
CA TRP A 110 11.53 -1.15 -10.87
C TRP A 110 11.39 -0.28 -9.61
N LEU A 111 11.68 -0.78 -8.42
CA LEU A 111 11.83 0.08 -7.25
C LEU A 111 13.08 0.96 -7.37
N ASP A 112 13.15 1.99 -6.53
CA ASP A 112 14.36 2.81 -6.39
C ASP A 112 15.45 2.08 -5.57
N SER A 113 16.64 2.68 -5.49
CA SER A 113 17.80 2.11 -4.80
C SER A 113 17.57 1.86 -3.30
N THR A 114 16.58 2.49 -2.68
CA THR A 114 16.22 2.26 -1.28
C THR A 114 15.43 0.96 -1.08
N MET A 115 14.97 0.32 -2.15
CA MET A 115 14.11 -0.86 -2.09
C MET A 115 12.87 -0.62 -1.22
N THR A 116 12.21 0.52 -1.43
CA THR A 116 11.05 0.93 -0.64
C THR A 116 9.77 0.76 -1.43
N TYR A 117 8.89 -0.13 -0.94
CA TYR A 117 7.58 -0.39 -1.54
C TYR A 117 6.46 0.22 -0.69
N SER A 118 6.50 1.55 -0.61
CA SER A 118 5.51 2.40 0.05
C SER A 118 5.60 3.82 -0.50
N SER A 119 4.61 4.67 -0.25
CA SER A 119 4.60 6.05 -0.76
C SER A 119 5.89 6.80 -0.41
N ALA A 120 6.50 7.43 -1.38
CA ALA A 120 7.48 8.47 -1.15
C ALA A 120 6.81 9.77 -0.66
N ARG A 121 7.59 10.73 -0.16
CA ARG A 121 7.14 12.08 0.18
C ARG A 121 8.02 13.10 -0.52
N PHE A 122 7.50 13.70 -1.57
CA PHE A 122 8.23 14.65 -2.37
C PHE A 122 8.27 16.02 -1.66
N ALA A 123 9.48 16.55 -1.48
CA ALA A 123 9.67 17.95 -1.09
C ALA A 123 9.79 18.81 -2.35
N PRO A 124 9.60 20.14 -2.28
CA PRO A 124 9.79 21.03 -3.43
C PRO A 124 11.15 20.90 -4.12
N SER A 125 12.18 20.45 -3.38
CA SER A 125 13.55 20.22 -3.85
C SER A 125 13.87 18.76 -4.16
N ALA A 126 13.00 17.79 -3.85
CA ALA A 126 13.28 16.37 -4.08
C ALA A 126 12.82 15.99 -5.49
N CYS A 127 13.77 15.83 -6.41
CA CYS A 127 13.50 15.46 -7.79
C CYS A 127 13.47 13.95 -7.98
N GLU A 128 14.35 13.23 -7.30
CA GLU A 128 14.51 11.77 -7.44
C GLU A 128 13.64 10.98 -6.46
N LEU A 129 13.17 9.83 -6.91
CA LEU A 129 12.32 8.95 -6.08
C LEU A 129 13.03 8.48 -4.80
N SER A 130 14.32 8.14 -4.88
CA SER A 130 15.13 7.73 -3.73
C SER A 130 15.22 8.82 -2.65
N ASP A 131 15.39 10.08 -3.07
CA ASP A 131 15.44 11.22 -2.13
C ASP A 131 14.08 11.44 -1.48
N ALA A 132 13.01 11.28 -2.25
CA ALA A 132 11.64 11.38 -1.73
C ALA A 132 11.31 10.24 -0.75
N GLN A 133 11.87 9.03 -0.97
CA GLN A 133 11.76 7.93 0.00
C GLN A 133 12.51 8.24 1.31
N ILE A 134 13.72 8.75 1.24
CA ILE A 134 14.48 9.20 2.43
C ILE A 134 13.76 10.34 3.14
N ASN A 135 13.17 11.28 2.39
CA ASN A 135 12.38 12.37 2.96
C ASN A 135 11.12 11.86 3.69
N LYS A 136 10.46 10.83 3.20
CA LYS A 136 9.37 10.13 3.88
C LYS A 136 9.82 9.55 5.21
N TYR A 137 10.97 8.90 5.27
CA TYR A 137 11.56 8.36 6.50
C TYR A 137 11.87 9.46 7.51
N ARG A 138 12.52 10.54 7.05
CA ARG A 138 12.83 11.72 7.87
C ARG A 138 11.57 12.34 8.46
N SER A 139 10.53 12.46 7.65
CA SER A 139 9.23 12.99 8.08
C SER A 139 8.58 12.14 9.18
N LEU A 140 8.58 10.81 9.03
CA LEU A 140 8.01 9.92 10.05
C LEU A 140 8.81 9.96 11.35
N ALA A 141 10.15 9.93 11.26
CA ALA A 141 11.04 10.02 12.40
C ALA A 141 10.89 11.36 13.17
N ALA A 142 10.79 12.47 12.44
CA ALA A 142 10.54 13.79 13.02
C ALA A 142 9.16 13.87 13.69
N LEU A 143 8.13 13.28 13.09
CA LEU A 143 6.77 13.27 13.62
C LEU A 143 6.66 12.59 15.00
N ILE A 144 7.51 11.57 15.26
CA ILE A 144 7.59 10.88 16.55
C ILE A 144 8.73 11.39 17.44
N ASP A 145 9.43 12.44 17.03
CA ASP A 145 10.59 12.99 17.75
C ASP A 145 11.61 11.89 18.13
N LEU A 146 12.00 11.08 17.13
CA LEU A 146 12.96 9.98 17.32
C LEU A 146 14.36 10.53 17.54
N LYS A 147 15.03 10.10 18.64
CA LYS A 147 16.33 10.62 19.07
C LYS A 147 17.43 9.56 19.04
N PRO A 148 18.70 10.00 19.02
CA PRO A 148 19.85 9.09 19.14
C PRO A 148 19.75 8.24 20.42
N GLY A 149 20.06 6.94 20.29
CA GLY A 149 20.07 6.00 21.41
C GLY A 149 18.72 5.46 21.83
N GLU A 150 17.59 6.05 21.39
CA GLU A 150 16.25 5.52 21.67
C GLU A 150 16.05 4.12 21.02
N ARG A 151 15.27 3.30 21.71
CA ARG A 151 14.86 1.98 21.26
C ARG A 151 13.62 2.11 20.39
N LEU A 152 13.76 1.78 19.10
CA LEU A 152 12.70 1.81 18.10
C LEU A 152 12.27 0.39 17.74
N LEU A 153 10.98 0.10 17.77
CA LEU A 153 10.40 -1.08 17.14
C LEU A 153 9.85 -0.69 15.77
N GLU A 154 10.28 -1.39 14.70
CA GLU A 154 9.67 -1.29 13.38
C GLU A 154 8.81 -2.52 13.10
N ILE A 155 7.50 -2.32 12.85
CA ILE A 155 6.55 -3.39 12.54
C ILE A 155 6.32 -3.42 11.03
N GLY A 156 6.82 -4.46 10.36
CA GLY A 156 6.78 -4.57 8.90
C GLY A 156 7.93 -3.83 8.24
N SER A 157 9.14 -4.35 8.43
CA SER A 157 10.38 -3.67 8.01
C SER A 157 10.67 -3.72 6.49
N GLY A 158 9.90 -4.49 5.72
CA GLY A 158 10.20 -4.66 4.30
C GLY A 158 11.66 -5.11 4.09
N TRP A 159 12.36 -4.47 3.17
CA TRP A 159 13.78 -4.72 2.89
C TRP A 159 14.75 -3.87 3.75
N GLY A 160 14.26 -3.32 4.88
CA GLY A 160 15.10 -2.68 5.89
C GLY A 160 15.46 -1.22 5.64
N GLY A 161 14.77 -0.53 4.72
CA GLY A 161 15.09 0.85 4.35
C GLY A 161 14.94 1.84 5.49
N PHE A 162 13.85 1.79 6.24
CA PHE A 162 13.64 2.69 7.38
C PHE A 162 14.53 2.31 8.57
N ALA A 163 14.74 1.02 8.84
CA ALA A 163 15.65 0.56 9.89
C ALA A 163 17.08 1.08 9.66
N GLU A 164 17.60 0.98 8.41
CA GLU A 164 18.90 1.54 8.05
C GLU A 164 18.94 3.05 8.26
N PHE A 165 17.94 3.78 7.77
CA PHE A 165 17.85 5.22 7.94
C PHE A 165 17.85 5.61 9.43
N ALA A 166 17.00 5.00 10.25
CA ALA A 166 16.89 5.31 11.67
C ALA A 166 18.19 5.04 12.44
N ALA A 167 18.89 3.95 12.14
CA ALA A 167 20.15 3.60 12.78
C ALA A 167 21.33 4.48 12.31
N LYS A 168 21.38 4.78 11.02
CA LYS A 168 22.50 5.51 10.40
C LYS A 168 22.39 7.01 10.58
N GLU A 169 21.24 7.60 10.23
CA GLU A 169 21.06 9.04 10.18
C GLU A 169 20.65 9.62 11.55
N ILE A 170 19.94 8.85 12.38
CA ILE A 170 19.46 9.31 13.69
C ILE A 170 20.29 8.71 14.82
N GLY A 171 20.82 7.49 14.67
CA GLY A 171 21.54 6.78 15.71
C GLY A 171 20.63 6.01 16.67
N ALA A 172 19.41 5.66 16.25
CA ALA A 172 18.47 4.84 17.02
C ALA A 172 18.93 3.38 17.11
N LYS A 173 18.48 2.66 18.14
CA LYS A 173 18.61 1.21 18.29
C LYS A 173 17.32 0.54 17.79
N VAL A 174 17.39 -0.16 16.66
CA VAL A 174 16.19 -0.64 15.96
C VAL A 174 16.02 -2.15 16.14
N THR A 175 14.83 -2.57 16.58
CA THR A 175 14.33 -3.94 16.44
C THR A 175 13.30 -3.95 15.33
N ALA A 176 13.55 -4.64 14.23
CA ALA A 176 12.76 -4.60 13.02
C ALA A 176 12.13 -5.97 12.72
N LEU A 177 10.82 -6.01 12.53
CA LEU A 177 10.05 -7.23 12.34
C LEU A 177 9.60 -7.40 10.90
N THR A 178 9.73 -8.60 10.37
CA THR A 178 9.06 -9.05 9.17
C THR A 178 8.60 -10.50 9.31
N ILE A 179 7.60 -10.91 8.56
CA ILE A 179 7.17 -12.32 8.46
C ILE A 179 7.57 -12.96 7.12
N SER A 180 8.25 -12.21 6.23
CA SER A 180 8.78 -12.67 4.95
C SER A 180 10.23 -13.11 5.09
N PRO A 181 10.56 -14.40 4.87
CA PRO A 181 11.95 -14.86 4.88
C PRO A 181 12.83 -14.14 3.85
N ALA A 182 12.30 -13.89 2.65
CA ALA A 182 13.06 -13.21 1.59
C ALA A 182 13.44 -11.76 1.97
N GLN A 183 12.50 -11.01 2.58
CA GLN A 183 12.79 -9.67 3.09
C GLN A 183 13.78 -9.71 4.26
N TYR A 184 13.62 -10.67 5.17
CA TYR A 184 14.50 -10.84 6.33
C TYR A 184 15.97 -11.04 5.91
N GLU A 185 16.23 -11.97 4.99
CA GLU A 185 17.60 -12.23 4.52
C GLU A 185 18.20 -11.04 3.78
N TYR A 186 17.40 -10.38 2.92
CA TYR A 186 17.82 -9.18 2.22
C TYR A 186 18.17 -8.04 3.19
N ALA A 187 17.28 -7.77 4.14
CA ALA A 187 17.47 -6.68 5.11
C ALA A 187 18.68 -6.92 6.02
N ARG A 188 18.92 -8.17 6.45
CA ARG A 188 20.12 -8.53 7.21
C ARG A 188 21.40 -8.29 6.42
N ALA A 189 21.43 -8.73 5.17
CA ALA A 189 22.60 -8.51 4.29
C ALA A 189 22.85 -7.01 4.06
N ARG A 190 21.78 -6.22 3.90
CA ARG A 190 21.84 -4.77 3.78
C ARG A 190 22.47 -4.12 5.00
N ILE A 191 22.04 -4.46 6.20
CA ILE A 191 22.55 -3.89 7.45
C ILE A 191 23.98 -4.34 7.73
N PHE A 192 24.32 -5.59 7.41
CA PHE A 192 25.69 -6.07 7.49
C PHE A 192 26.62 -5.27 6.59
N LYS A 193 26.22 -5.04 5.32
CA LYS A 193 26.99 -4.23 4.36
C LYS A 193 27.16 -2.77 4.81
N ALA A 194 26.14 -2.23 5.50
CA ALA A 194 26.17 -0.88 6.06
C ALA A 194 26.97 -0.76 7.36
N GLY A 195 27.45 -1.86 7.97
CA GLY A 195 28.18 -1.85 9.24
C GLY A 195 27.33 -1.44 10.45
N LEU A 196 26.01 -1.77 10.44
CA LEU A 196 25.05 -1.32 11.46
C LEU A 196 24.51 -2.48 12.33
N ASN A 197 25.20 -3.64 12.36
CA ASN A 197 24.73 -4.80 13.11
C ASN A 197 24.65 -4.59 14.64
N ASP A 198 25.38 -3.65 15.16
CA ASP A 198 25.36 -3.25 16.57
C ASP A 198 24.13 -2.40 16.94
N LYS A 199 23.46 -1.82 15.94
CA LYS A 199 22.31 -0.94 16.11
C LYS A 199 20.98 -1.50 15.62
N VAL A 200 21.01 -2.48 14.71
CA VAL A 200 19.79 -3.01 14.08
C VAL A 200 19.71 -4.53 14.24
N GLU A 201 18.62 -4.99 14.86
CA GLU A 201 18.27 -6.40 14.98
C GLU A 201 17.02 -6.69 14.12
N PHE A 202 17.13 -7.58 13.13
CA PHE A 202 15.97 -8.11 12.40
C PHE A 202 15.46 -9.39 13.06
N ARG A 203 14.13 -9.52 13.15
CA ARG A 203 13.45 -10.71 13.63
C ARG A 203 12.43 -11.21 12.61
N LEU A 204 12.46 -12.49 12.30
CA LEU A 204 11.42 -13.17 11.55
C LEU A 204 10.27 -13.49 12.50
N GLN A 205 9.44 -12.49 12.84
CA GLN A 205 8.48 -12.54 13.94
C GLN A 205 7.18 -11.83 13.55
N ASP A 206 6.04 -12.41 13.94
CA ASP A 206 4.74 -11.76 13.84
C ASP A 206 4.59 -10.67 14.93
N TYR A 207 4.06 -9.51 14.57
CA TYR A 207 3.87 -8.39 15.51
C TYR A 207 2.98 -8.78 16.71
N ARG A 208 2.11 -9.77 16.57
CA ARG A 208 1.26 -10.27 17.66
C ARG A 208 2.04 -10.95 18.79
N ASP A 209 3.27 -11.35 18.51
CA ASP A 209 4.16 -12.02 19.47
C ASP A 209 5.16 -11.06 20.15
N ILE A 210 5.01 -9.74 19.97
CA ILE A 210 5.80 -8.73 20.68
C ILE A 210 5.49 -8.79 22.18
N ASP A 211 6.53 -8.90 22.99
CA ASP A 211 6.49 -8.99 24.47
C ASP A 211 7.35 -7.94 25.17
N GLN A 212 8.04 -7.10 24.42
CA GLN A 212 8.93 -6.05 24.90
C GLN A 212 8.35 -4.66 24.70
N THR A 213 8.89 -3.69 25.42
CA THR A 213 8.54 -2.27 25.25
C THR A 213 9.70 -1.46 24.67
N PHE A 214 9.36 -0.37 23.99
CA PHE A 214 10.25 0.50 23.24
C PHE A 214 9.88 1.96 23.50
N ASP A 215 10.82 2.87 23.24
CA ASP A 215 10.58 4.31 23.37
C ASP A 215 9.70 4.81 22.22
N LYS A 216 9.91 4.22 21.03
CA LYS A 216 9.16 4.54 19.82
C LYS A 216 8.75 3.26 19.10
N VAL A 217 7.63 3.35 18.37
CA VAL A 217 7.17 2.32 17.43
C VAL A 217 6.98 2.96 16.06
N ALA A 218 7.40 2.31 14.98
CA ALA A 218 7.12 2.71 13.61
C ALA A 218 6.48 1.58 12.82
N SER A 219 5.57 1.92 11.90
CA SER A 219 5.03 0.97 10.93
C SER A 219 4.64 1.74 9.67
N ILE A 220 5.11 1.27 8.50
CA ILE A 220 4.93 1.94 7.22
C ILE A 220 4.20 0.99 6.27
N GLU A 221 2.92 1.32 5.97
CA GLU A 221 2.05 0.60 5.02
C GLU A 221 2.04 -0.93 5.23
N MET A 222 1.92 -1.32 6.50
CA MET A 222 1.74 -2.72 6.91
C MET A 222 0.31 -2.99 7.42
N PHE A 223 -0.34 -1.95 7.97
CA PHE A 223 -1.67 -2.06 8.59
C PHE A 223 -2.74 -2.55 7.60
N GLU A 224 -2.61 -2.23 6.33
CA GLU A 224 -3.50 -2.63 5.24
C GLU A 224 -3.57 -4.16 5.08
N ALA A 225 -2.46 -4.85 5.38
CA ALA A 225 -2.35 -6.30 5.32
C ALA A 225 -2.78 -7.02 6.61
N VAL A 226 -3.13 -6.27 7.67
CA VAL A 226 -3.51 -6.86 8.96
C VAL A 226 -4.86 -7.59 8.90
N GLY A 227 -5.79 -7.08 8.07
CA GLY A 227 -7.17 -7.55 8.02
C GLY A 227 -8.06 -6.92 9.09
N LYS A 228 -9.30 -6.59 8.68
CA LYS A 228 -10.25 -5.83 9.51
C LYS A 228 -10.51 -6.46 10.89
N GLU A 229 -10.54 -7.78 10.96
CA GLU A 229 -10.77 -8.56 12.18
C GLU A 229 -9.65 -8.40 13.23
N TYR A 230 -8.44 -7.99 12.81
CA TYR A 230 -7.28 -7.82 13.70
C TYR A 230 -6.90 -6.36 13.94
N TRP A 231 -7.64 -5.38 13.43
CA TRP A 231 -7.32 -3.97 13.59
C TRP A 231 -7.23 -3.53 15.06
N THR A 232 -8.19 -3.98 15.88
CA THR A 232 -8.16 -3.72 17.32
C THR A 232 -6.92 -4.36 17.98
N THR A 233 -6.59 -5.60 17.62
CA THR A 233 -5.41 -6.29 18.12
C THR A 233 -4.12 -5.53 17.76
N PHE A 234 -4.03 -5.00 16.53
CA PHE A 234 -2.86 -4.23 16.09
C PHE A 234 -2.64 -2.99 16.98
N PHE A 235 -3.66 -2.15 17.17
CA PHE A 235 -3.51 -0.95 17.98
C PHE A 235 -3.25 -1.25 19.46
N HIS A 236 -3.83 -2.30 20.03
CA HIS A 236 -3.48 -2.75 21.37
C HIS A 236 -2.03 -3.24 21.47
N LYS A 237 -1.52 -3.93 20.45
CA LYS A 237 -0.12 -4.36 20.41
C LYS A 237 0.84 -3.17 20.26
N VAL A 238 0.53 -2.20 19.40
CA VAL A 238 1.28 -0.95 19.27
C VAL A 238 1.35 -0.23 20.62
N ARG A 239 0.20 -0.06 21.30
CA ARG A 239 0.17 0.54 22.63
C ARG A 239 0.99 -0.26 23.65
N GLY A 240 0.83 -1.58 23.67
CA GLY A 240 1.55 -2.46 24.60
C GLY A 240 3.06 -2.44 24.39
N ALA A 241 3.51 -2.25 23.15
CA ALA A 241 4.92 -2.15 22.78
C ALA A 241 5.56 -0.77 23.09
N LEU A 242 4.79 0.24 23.43
CA LEU A 242 5.31 1.56 23.80
C LEU A 242 5.55 1.64 25.31
N ASN A 243 6.62 2.30 25.73
CA ASN A 243 6.78 2.80 27.09
C ASN A 243 5.71 3.87 27.39
N PRO A 244 5.33 4.11 28.66
CA PRO A 244 4.47 5.26 29.02
C PRO A 244 5.03 6.56 28.43
N GLY A 245 4.19 7.36 27.79
CA GLY A 245 4.58 8.59 27.10
C GLY A 245 5.22 8.38 25.72
N GLY A 246 5.52 7.14 25.33
CA GLY A 246 6.11 6.80 24.03
C GLY A 246 5.19 7.11 22.85
N LEU A 247 5.78 7.28 21.66
CA LEU A 247 5.09 7.66 20.42
C LEU A 247 5.19 6.55 19.37
N ALA A 248 4.05 6.26 18.73
CA ALA A 248 4.01 5.46 17.51
C ALA A 248 3.87 6.34 16.27
N GLY A 249 4.75 6.13 15.27
CA GLY A 249 4.67 6.70 13.93
C GLY A 249 4.11 5.70 12.95
N LEU A 250 2.90 5.96 12.44
CA LEU A 250 2.22 5.04 11.54
C LEU A 250 2.00 5.73 10.18
N GLN A 251 2.47 5.09 9.10
CA GLN A 251 2.08 5.48 7.75
C GLN A 251 1.04 4.48 7.24
N ILE A 252 -0.16 4.97 6.92
CA ILE A 252 -1.31 4.11 6.58
C ILE A 252 -2.04 4.69 5.38
N ILE A 253 -2.37 3.82 4.42
CA ILE A 253 -3.28 4.15 3.32
C ILE A 253 -4.71 4.17 3.85
N THR A 254 -5.46 5.19 3.47
CA THR A 254 -6.86 5.35 3.87
C THR A 254 -7.76 5.46 2.66
N ILE A 255 -8.99 4.99 2.80
CA ILE A 255 -10.08 5.30 1.87
C ILE A 255 -10.89 6.47 2.42
N ALA A 256 -11.44 7.32 1.55
CA ALA A 256 -12.31 8.42 1.96
C ALA A 256 -13.51 7.88 2.78
N ASP A 257 -13.85 8.54 3.89
CA ASP A 257 -14.87 8.08 4.86
C ASP A 257 -16.20 7.72 4.18
N ARG A 258 -16.64 8.51 3.18
CA ARG A 258 -17.88 8.29 2.43
C ARG A 258 -17.92 6.98 1.63
N PHE A 259 -16.77 6.41 1.31
CA PHE A 259 -16.67 5.15 0.55
C PHE A 259 -16.48 3.93 1.45
N PHE A 260 -16.07 4.10 2.72
CA PHE A 260 -15.63 3.02 3.58
C PHE A 260 -16.67 1.91 3.77
N GLU A 261 -17.91 2.26 4.13
CA GLU A 261 -18.96 1.27 4.42
C GLU A 261 -19.27 0.37 3.22
N ARG A 262 -19.24 0.94 2.03
CA ARG A 262 -19.44 0.21 0.77
C ARG A 262 -18.22 -0.66 0.45
N TYR A 263 -17.02 -0.07 0.48
CA TYR A 263 -15.77 -0.75 0.21
C TYR A 263 -15.54 -1.93 1.16
N ALA A 264 -15.83 -1.78 2.43
CA ALA A 264 -15.63 -2.83 3.42
C ALA A 264 -16.54 -4.07 3.24
N LYS A 265 -17.60 -3.97 2.43
CA LYS A 265 -18.56 -5.05 2.14
C LYS A 265 -18.31 -5.76 0.81
N SER A 266 -17.54 -5.16 -0.10
CA SER A 266 -17.21 -5.72 -1.42
C SER A 266 -15.77 -6.22 -1.48
N THR A 267 -15.46 -6.99 -2.51
CA THR A 267 -14.09 -7.36 -2.88
C THR A 267 -13.75 -6.62 -4.17
N ASP A 268 -12.74 -5.78 -4.14
CA ASP A 268 -12.25 -5.04 -5.29
C ASP A 268 -11.15 -5.79 -6.07
N PHE A 269 -10.70 -5.17 -7.15
CA PHE A 269 -9.60 -5.66 -7.98
C PHE A 269 -8.32 -5.89 -7.15
N ILE A 270 -7.97 -4.97 -6.24
CA ILE A 270 -6.75 -5.06 -5.42
C ILE A 270 -6.81 -6.27 -4.49
N GLN A 271 -7.92 -6.44 -3.79
CA GLN A 271 -8.14 -7.56 -2.88
C GLN A 271 -8.19 -8.91 -3.61
N ARG A 272 -8.62 -8.90 -4.87
CA ARG A 272 -8.74 -10.11 -5.67
C ARG A 272 -7.40 -10.59 -6.24
N TYR A 273 -6.58 -9.68 -6.75
CA TYR A 273 -5.43 -10.01 -7.60
C TYR A 273 -4.08 -9.61 -7.02
N VAL A 274 -4.03 -8.61 -6.11
CA VAL A 274 -2.78 -8.04 -5.65
C VAL A 274 -2.55 -8.28 -4.14
N PHE A 275 -3.49 -7.87 -3.29
CA PHE A 275 -3.37 -7.98 -1.84
C PHE A 275 -4.56 -8.74 -1.23
N PRO A 276 -4.58 -10.09 -1.33
CA PRO A 276 -5.66 -10.88 -0.74
C PRO A 276 -5.76 -10.64 0.78
N GLY A 277 -6.97 -10.32 1.24
CA GLY A 277 -7.22 -10.05 2.67
C GLY A 277 -6.86 -8.63 3.11
N GLY A 278 -6.29 -7.79 2.24
CA GLY A 278 -6.04 -6.38 2.52
C GLY A 278 -7.34 -5.56 2.63
N VAL A 279 -7.39 -4.62 3.58
CA VAL A 279 -8.53 -3.71 3.75
C VAL A 279 -8.01 -2.35 4.21
N LEU A 280 -8.40 -1.30 3.49
CA LEU A 280 -8.05 0.07 3.85
C LEU A 280 -9.01 0.60 4.93
N PRO A 281 -8.53 1.18 6.02
CA PRO A 281 -9.36 1.92 6.96
C PRO A 281 -9.74 3.29 6.40
N SER A 282 -10.75 3.93 6.99
CA SER A 282 -10.96 5.37 6.83
C SER A 282 -10.37 6.15 8.00
N ASN A 283 -10.25 7.48 7.88
CA ASN A 283 -9.74 8.33 8.94
C ASN A 283 -10.58 8.23 10.23
N GLN A 284 -11.91 8.17 10.10
CA GLN A 284 -12.80 8.00 11.26
C GLN A 284 -12.57 6.65 11.95
N ILE A 285 -12.36 5.59 11.18
CA ILE A 285 -12.06 4.26 11.75
C ILE A 285 -10.72 4.26 12.49
N LEU A 286 -9.68 4.84 11.89
CA LEU A 286 -8.37 4.94 12.54
C LEU A 286 -8.44 5.66 13.88
N ASN A 287 -9.11 6.81 13.92
CA ASN A 287 -9.28 7.59 15.15
C ASN A 287 -9.98 6.76 16.23
N ARG A 288 -11.11 6.08 15.88
CA ARG A 288 -11.83 5.20 16.82
C ARG A 288 -10.96 4.03 17.33
N LEU A 289 -10.11 3.46 16.49
CA LEU A 289 -9.24 2.35 16.88
C LEU A 289 -8.14 2.81 17.83
N MET A 290 -7.54 3.99 17.60
CA MET A 290 -6.57 4.60 18.48
C MET A 290 -7.18 4.93 19.84
N ASP A 291 -8.35 5.58 19.86
CA ASP A 291 -9.07 5.92 21.10
C ASP A 291 -9.38 4.67 21.92
N LYS A 292 -9.93 3.62 21.30
CA LYS A 292 -10.22 2.34 21.96
C LYS A 292 -8.97 1.67 22.52
N ALA A 293 -7.83 1.84 21.88
CA ALA A 293 -6.57 1.29 22.37
C ALA A 293 -5.91 2.17 23.46
N GLY A 294 -6.44 3.36 23.76
CA GLY A 294 -5.81 4.31 24.68
C GLY A 294 -4.56 4.97 24.10
N LEU A 295 -4.58 5.27 22.80
CA LEU A 295 -3.57 6.03 22.09
C LEU A 295 -4.14 7.40 21.71
N SER A 296 -3.45 8.48 22.10
CA SER A 296 -3.85 9.84 21.77
C SER A 296 -3.20 10.33 20.49
N LEU A 297 -3.99 10.82 19.52
CA LEU A 297 -3.46 11.45 18.31
C LEU A 297 -2.71 12.75 18.65
N LYS A 298 -1.43 12.87 18.28
CA LYS A 298 -0.57 14.04 18.51
C LYS A 298 -0.29 14.84 17.25
N GLY A 299 -0.33 14.20 16.10
CA GLY A 299 -0.12 14.86 14.81
C GLY A 299 -0.46 13.95 13.67
N ALA A 300 -0.81 14.53 12.54
CA ALA A 300 -1.04 13.80 11.32
C ALA A 300 -0.76 14.68 10.09
N THR A 301 -0.30 14.05 9.03
CA THR A 301 -0.08 14.69 7.72
C THR A 301 -0.55 13.76 6.62
N GLU A 302 -1.30 14.28 5.65
CA GLU A 302 -1.76 13.55 4.47
C GLU A 302 -0.98 14.00 3.24
N PHE A 303 -0.61 13.05 2.37
CA PHE A 303 0.19 13.30 1.17
C PHE A 303 -0.14 12.34 0.02
N GLY A 304 -1.43 12.08 -0.22
CA GLY A 304 -1.89 11.18 -1.27
C GLY A 304 -1.44 11.56 -2.68
N GLN A 305 -1.22 12.85 -2.95
CA GLN A 305 -0.70 13.30 -4.25
C GLN A 305 0.76 12.84 -4.46
N ASP A 306 1.54 12.74 -3.39
CA ASP A 306 2.88 12.15 -3.45
C ASP A 306 2.83 10.66 -3.76
N TYR A 307 1.79 9.96 -3.28
CA TYR A 307 1.61 8.56 -3.65
C TYR A 307 1.20 8.41 -5.12
N ALA A 308 0.32 9.27 -5.62
CA ALA A 308 0.00 9.28 -7.05
C ALA A 308 1.27 9.44 -7.90
N ARG A 309 2.15 10.36 -7.53
CA ARG A 309 3.45 10.55 -8.19
C ARG A 309 4.37 9.32 -8.03
N THR A 310 4.46 8.74 -6.84
CA THR A 310 5.24 7.52 -6.59
C THR A 310 4.81 6.37 -7.50
N LEU A 311 3.50 6.15 -7.62
CA LEU A 311 2.92 5.10 -8.46
C LEU A 311 3.15 5.36 -9.95
N HIS A 312 3.07 6.62 -10.37
CA HIS A 312 3.41 7.04 -11.72
C HIS A 312 4.87 6.70 -12.06
N GLU A 313 5.81 7.05 -11.17
CA GLU A 313 7.23 6.74 -11.35
C GLU A 313 7.50 5.23 -11.34
N TRP A 314 6.85 4.47 -10.46
CA TRP A 314 6.94 3.01 -10.47
C TRP A 314 6.38 2.42 -11.78
N GLY A 315 5.27 2.96 -12.29
CA GLY A 315 4.69 2.54 -13.57
C GLY A 315 5.64 2.73 -14.73
N GLY A 316 6.29 3.90 -14.81
CA GLY A 316 7.30 4.18 -15.84
C GLY A 316 8.52 3.27 -15.74
N ARG A 317 9.05 3.06 -14.52
CA ARG A 317 10.19 2.14 -14.27
C ARG A 317 9.84 0.69 -14.59
N PHE A 318 8.65 0.24 -14.20
CA PHE A 318 8.19 -1.12 -14.50
C PHE A 318 8.11 -1.38 -16.02
N VAL A 319 7.52 -0.44 -16.77
CA VAL A 319 7.43 -0.54 -18.23
C VAL A 319 8.82 -0.53 -18.86
N ALA A 320 9.71 0.34 -18.41
CA ALA A 320 11.08 0.41 -18.93
C ALA A 320 11.91 -0.86 -18.63
N ALA A 321 11.62 -1.55 -17.53
CA ALA A 321 12.30 -2.78 -17.13
C ALA A 321 11.60 -4.06 -17.61
N TRP A 322 10.52 -3.96 -18.40
CA TRP A 322 9.69 -5.13 -18.74
C TRP A 322 10.44 -6.27 -19.41
N ASP A 323 11.33 -5.99 -20.34
CA ASP A 323 12.10 -7.02 -21.03
C ASP A 323 12.96 -7.85 -20.05
N ASP A 324 13.55 -7.19 -19.06
CA ASP A 324 14.30 -7.86 -18.01
C ASP A 324 13.39 -8.65 -17.05
N ILE A 325 12.23 -8.09 -16.69
CA ILE A 325 11.24 -8.74 -15.84
C ILE A 325 10.69 -10.00 -16.52
N ARG A 326 10.44 -9.94 -17.83
CA ARG A 326 9.99 -11.08 -18.61
C ARG A 326 10.99 -12.25 -18.58
N GLN A 327 12.28 -11.96 -18.52
CA GLN A 327 13.32 -12.99 -18.39
C GLN A 327 13.29 -13.71 -17.02
N LEU A 328 12.62 -13.14 -16.00
CA LEU A 328 12.38 -13.81 -14.73
C LEU A 328 11.22 -14.81 -14.78
N GLY A 329 10.56 -14.98 -15.95
CA GLY A 329 9.49 -15.95 -16.18
C GLY A 329 8.07 -15.37 -16.11
N PHE A 330 7.92 -14.04 -16.05
CA PHE A 330 6.61 -13.39 -16.08
C PHE A 330 6.07 -13.28 -17.50
N ASP A 331 4.75 -13.46 -17.65
CA ASP A 331 4.05 -13.43 -18.94
C ASP A 331 3.36 -12.08 -19.23
N ASP A 332 2.86 -11.91 -20.45
CA ASP A 332 2.18 -10.70 -20.90
C ASP A 332 0.89 -10.41 -20.09
N ARG A 333 0.25 -11.44 -19.50
CA ARG A 333 -0.91 -11.27 -18.64
C ARG A 333 -0.51 -10.65 -17.31
N PHE A 334 0.64 -11.05 -16.77
CA PHE A 334 1.21 -10.44 -15.58
C PHE A 334 1.62 -8.98 -15.86
N GLU A 335 2.21 -8.66 -17.02
CA GLU A 335 2.49 -7.27 -17.41
C GLU A 335 1.24 -6.40 -17.30
N LYS A 336 0.15 -6.85 -17.93
CA LYS A 336 -1.13 -6.13 -17.90
C LYS A 336 -1.69 -6.00 -16.49
N LEU A 337 -1.58 -7.05 -15.67
CA LEU A 337 -1.99 -7.01 -14.27
C LEU A 337 -1.24 -5.94 -13.50
N TRP A 338 0.09 -5.91 -13.62
CA TRP A 338 0.92 -5.00 -12.84
C TRP A 338 0.76 -3.55 -13.29
N ARG A 339 0.69 -3.32 -14.60
CA ARG A 339 0.38 -1.99 -15.16
C ARG A 339 -0.99 -1.49 -14.72
N PHE A 340 -2.00 -2.36 -14.75
CA PHE A 340 -3.34 -1.99 -14.30
C PHE A 340 -3.36 -1.68 -12.80
N TYR A 341 -2.67 -2.48 -11.99
CA TYR A 341 -2.54 -2.26 -10.55
C TYR A 341 -1.95 -0.89 -10.22
N LEU A 342 -0.79 -0.56 -10.80
CA LEU A 342 -0.12 0.72 -10.54
C LEU A 342 -0.98 1.91 -11.00
N ALA A 343 -1.59 1.83 -12.18
CA ALA A 343 -2.46 2.86 -12.72
C ALA A 343 -3.77 3.01 -11.95
N TYR A 344 -4.35 1.90 -11.46
CA TYR A 344 -5.57 1.91 -10.63
C TYR A 344 -5.33 2.63 -9.30
N CYS A 345 -4.22 2.32 -8.64
CA CYS A 345 -3.84 3.00 -7.41
C CYS A 345 -3.50 4.48 -7.68
N GLU A 346 -2.71 4.80 -8.71
CA GLU A 346 -2.41 6.18 -9.12
C GLU A 346 -3.69 7.00 -9.30
N ALA A 347 -4.65 6.47 -10.03
CA ALA A 347 -5.93 7.11 -10.27
C ALA A 347 -6.72 7.37 -8.99
N GLY A 348 -6.74 6.40 -8.06
CA GLY A 348 -7.40 6.53 -6.77
C GLY A 348 -6.81 7.65 -5.90
N PHE A 349 -5.48 7.72 -5.80
CA PHE A 349 -4.79 8.78 -5.06
C PHE A 349 -4.93 10.15 -5.74
N LYS A 350 -4.80 10.22 -7.06
CA LYS A 350 -4.97 11.45 -7.85
C LYS A 350 -6.39 12.01 -7.69
N ALA A 351 -7.40 11.16 -7.64
CA ALA A 351 -8.80 11.53 -7.46
C ALA A 351 -9.18 11.82 -5.99
N GLY A 352 -8.34 11.48 -5.02
CA GLY A 352 -8.63 11.63 -3.60
C GLY A 352 -9.67 10.64 -3.06
N THR A 353 -9.93 9.54 -3.77
CA THR A 353 -10.75 8.42 -3.24
C THR A 353 -9.98 7.61 -2.21
N THR A 354 -8.65 7.56 -2.36
CA THR A 354 -7.68 7.06 -1.40
C THR A 354 -6.69 8.14 -1.01
N ASN A 355 -6.08 8.02 0.17
CA ASN A 355 -5.04 8.93 0.66
C ASN A 355 -3.99 8.12 1.42
N VAL A 356 -2.82 8.71 1.71
CA VAL A 356 -1.84 8.16 2.63
C VAL A 356 -1.58 9.15 3.75
N ARG A 357 -1.46 8.65 4.98
CA ARG A 357 -1.37 9.47 6.16
C ARG A 357 -0.25 9.00 7.08
N GLN A 358 0.64 9.91 7.47
CA GLN A 358 1.53 9.71 8.62
C GLN A 358 0.84 10.22 9.89
N ILE A 359 0.88 9.43 10.95
CA ILE A 359 0.20 9.67 12.22
C ILE A 359 1.21 9.50 13.36
N ALA A 360 1.23 10.45 14.30
CA ALA A 360 1.84 10.25 15.61
C ALA A 360 0.76 9.93 16.64
N ALA A 361 0.85 8.77 17.27
CA ALA A 361 -0.05 8.31 18.33
C ALA A 361 0.72 8.07 19.62
N GLN A 362 0.32 8.71 20.72
CA GLN A 362 1.02 8.64 22.02
C GLN A 362 0.32 7.67 22.96
N ARG A 363 1.09 6.81 23.63
CA ARG A 363 0.64 6.08 24.81
C ARG A 363 0.60 7.04 26.01
N ALA A 364 -0.59 7.20 26.63
CA ALA A 364 -0.74 7.87 27.93
C ALA A 364 0.02 7.12 29.02
#